data_5eeeebc6f0710e2e4d8504714b3867e6
#
_entry.id   5eeeebc6f0710e2e4d8504714b3867e6
#
_cell.length_a   1.000
_cell.length_b   1.000
_cell.length_c   1.000
_cell.angle_alpha   90.00
_cell.angle_beta   90.00
_cell.angle_gamma   90.00
#
_symmetry.space_group_name_H-M   'P 1'
#
loop_
_entity.id
_entity.type
_entity.pdbx_description
1 polymer ?
#
loop_
_entity_poly.entity_id
_entity_poly.type
_entity_poly.pdbx_seq_one_letter_code
_entity_poly.pdbx_strand_id
1 'polypeptide(L)'
;MKLGDRIFALSHLWVQFPEYRKFILEQKEKHGAFITLDNSAAERALVTEDVLIDVCKELMPDEVIAPDVLFDKNETIANAVKFKIRMDNEKLSDKINIFFCPQGKTKQDWLLAYEWGLDQDWIKVIGFSKIAVPNAWLDTFEDDQKIMEARHECYDYLKERNLLQKPIHCLGQGDPTEFSYYDHPMMRSTDSVFPVLAASHDQLFENDHETRIPTPHNYLETYDMSQVDMSKVEANVTFLRNQCNIAWLNVNSSTIPF
;
A
#
# COMPACT_ATOMS: atom_id res chain seq x y z
N MET A 1 -10.84 3.14 20.61
CA MET A 1 -9.77 4.06 20.18
C MET A 1 -9.86 4.24 18.68
N LYS A 2 -9.79 5.45 18.13
CA LYS A 2 -9.76 5.71 16.68
C LYS A 2 -8.30 5.71 16.21
N LEU A 3 -7.92 4.85 15.28
CA LEU A 3 -6.55 4.80 14.74
C LEU A 3 -6.27 5.86 13.68
N GLY A 4 -7.26 6.20 12.90
CA GLY A 4 -7.12 7.13 11.78
C GLY A 4 -8.34 7.08 10.86
N ASP A 5 -8.28 7.83 9.78
CA ASP A 5 -9.38 7.89 8.82
C ASP A 5 -9.26 6.80 7.72
N ARG A 6 -8.07 6.20 7.60
CA ARG A 6 -7.79 5.09 6.68
C ARG A 6 -7.08 3.96 7.41
N ILE A 7 -7.44 2.72 7.08
CA ILE A 7 -6.85 1.51 7.62
C ILE A 7 -6.51 0.56 6.47
N PHE A 8 -5.29 0.05 6.49
CA PHE A 8 -4.84 -1.00 5.61
C PHE A 8 -5.00 -2.33 6.34
N ALA A 9 -5.95 -3.16 5.91
CA ALA A 9 -6.29 -4.41 6.58
C ALA A 9 -5.72 -5.60 5.82
N LEU A 10 -5.09 -6.54 6.54
CA LEU A 10 -4.48 -7.74 5.97
C LEU A 10 -5.46 -8.91 6.01
N SER A 11 -5.75 -9.51 4.85
CA SER A 11 -6.74 -10.58 4.73
C SER A 11 -6.37 -11.84 5.51
N HIS A 12 -5.09 -12.21 5.56
CA HIS A 12 -4.66 -13.38 6.34
C HIS A 12 -4.85 -13.19 7.85
N LEU A 13 -4.60 -11.98 8.38
CA LEU A 13 -4.86 -11.67 9.81
C LEU A 13 -6.36 -11.67 10.11
N TRP A 14 -7.18 -11.21 9.17
CA TRP A 14 -8.64 -11.29 9.30
C TRP A 14 -9.12 -12.72 9.48
N VAL A 15 -8.55 -13.67 8.72
CA VAL A 15 -8.90 -15.08 8.80
C VAL A 15 -8.38 -15.72 10.08
N GLN A 16 -7.13 -15.41 10.47
CA GLN A 16 -6.44 -16.08 11.56
C GLN A 16 -6.84 -15.58 12.96
N PHE A 17 -7.14 -14.28 13.09
CA PHE A 17 -7.33 -13.65 14.40
C PHE A 17 -8.70 -12.99 14.55
N PRO A 18 -9.64 -13.62 15.30
CA PRO A 18 -10.97 -13.06 15.55
C PRO A 18 -10.94 -11.66 16.20
N GLU A 19 -9.96 -11.38 17.06
CA GLU A 19 -9.80 -10.06 17.69
C GLU A 19 -9.39 -8.98 16.69
N TYR A 20 -8.55 -9.32 15.70
CA TYR A 20 -8.22 -8.42 14.59
C TYR A 20 -9.46 -8.09 13.75
N ARG A 21 -10.26 -9.11 13.40
CA ARG A 21 -11.55 -8.94 12.70
C ARG A 21 -12.48 -8.00 13.45
N LYS A 22 -12.70 -8.26 14.73
CA LYS A 22 -13.54 -7.43 15.60
C LYS A 22 -13.04 -5.98 15.64
N PHE A 23 -11.73 -5.79 15.77
CA PHE A 23 -11.11 -4.49 15.80
C PHE A 23 -11.32 -3.71 14.50
N ILE A 24 -11.09 -4.33 13.31
CA ILE A 24 -11.30 -3.68 12.01
C ILE A 24 -12.77 -3.31 11.80
N LEU A 25 -13.71 -4.20 12.14
CA LEU A 25 -15.14 -3.90 12.09
C LEU A 25 -15.51 -2.72 12.99
N GLU A 26 -14.96 -2.67 14.20
CA GLU A 26 -15.19 -1.54 15.11
C GLU A 26 -14.68 -0.22 14.52
N GLN A 27 -13.50 -0.19 13.91
CA GLN A 27 -12.95 1.01 13.26
C GLN A 27 -13.86 1.48 12.12
N LYS A 28 -14.38 0.56 11.32
CA LYS A 28 -15.30 0.89 10.24
C LYS A 28 -16.64 1.38 10.74
N GLU A 29 -17.30 0.62 11.60
CA GLU A 29 -18.69 0.87 12.00
C GLU A 29 -18.82 2.04 12.96
N LYS A 30 -17.92 2.15 13.97
CA LYS A 30 -18.00 3.20 14.99
C LYS A 30 -17.25 4.46 14.63
N HIS A 31 -16.21 4.37 13.82
CA HIS A 31 -15.32 5.48 13.52
C HIS A 31 -15.36 5.92 12.06
N GLY A 32 -16.07 5.20 11.19
CA GLY A 32 -16.20 5.52 9.78
C GLY A 32 -14.87 5.45 9.03
N ALA A 33 -13.95 4.57 9.47
CA ALA A 33 -12.66 4.43 8.83
C ALA A 33 -12.80 3.88 7.41
N PHE A 34 -12.07 4.47 6.45
CA PHE A 34 -11.92 3.94 5.12
C PHE A 34 -11.00 2.71 5.14
N ILE A 35 -11.47 1.57 4.65
CA ILE A 35 -10.73 0.31 4.72
C ILE A 35 -10.23 -0.08 3.33
N THR A 36 -8.92 -0.25 3.20
CA THR A 36 -8.28 -0.95 2.08
C THR A 36 -7.94 -2.37 2.53
N LEU A 37 -8.50 -3.39 1.87
CA LEU A 37 -8.23 -4.80 2.16
C LEU A 37 -7.10 -5.29 1.26
N ASP A 38 -6.01 -5.75 1.88
CA ASP A 38 -4.87 -6.35 1.19
C ASP A 38 -5.04 -7.86 0.99
N ASN A 39 -4.55 -8.36 -0.14
CA ASN A 39 -4.55 -9.79 -0.48
C ASN A 39 -3.44 -10.59 0.22
N SER A 40 -2.53 -9.93 0.95
CA SER A 40 -1.41 -10.50 1.71
C SER A 40 -0.34 -11.22 0.86
N ALA A 41 -0.18 -10.79 -0.40
CA ALA A 41 0.84 -11.36 -1.29
C ALA A 41 2.27 -11.07 -0.82
N ALA A 42 2.51 -9.87 -0.30
CA ALA A 42 3.83 -9.43 0.18
C ALA A 42 4.29 -10.23 1.41
N GLU A 43 3.38 -10.60 2.30
CA GLU A 43 3.64 -11.40 3.49
C GLU A 43 3.80 -12.89 3.17
N ARG A 44 3.66 -13.30 1.89
CA ARG A 44 3.62 -14.71 1.45
C ARG A 44 2.56 -15.55 2.17
N ALA A 45 1.54 -14.89 2.67
CA ALA A 45 0.39 -15.46 3.39
C ALA A 45 -0.87 -15.37 2.53
N LEU A 46 -0.73 -15.64 1.22
CA LEU A 46 -1.81 -15.57 0.25
C LEU A 46 -3.06 -16.31 0.73
N VAL A 47 -4.15 -15.60 0.79
CA VAL A 47 -5.47 -16.20 0.91
C VAL A 47 -5.98 -16.58 -0.48
N THR A 48 -6.82 -17.62 -0.56
CA THR A 48 -7.45 -17.97 -1.84
C THR A 48 -8.43 -16.88 -2.29
N GLU A 49 -8.72 -16.83 -3.58
CA GLU A 49 -9.72 -15.87 -4.12
C GLU A 49 -11.08 -16.03 -3.42
N ASP A 50 -11.51 -17.27 -3.14
CA ASP A 50 -12.78 -17.52 -2.43
C ASP A 50 -12.77 -16.90 -1.02
N VAL A 51 -11.68 -17.07 -0.28
CA VAL A 51 -11.53 -16.47 1.05
C VAL A 51 -11.52 -14.94 0.96
N LEU A 52 -10.83 -14.36 -0.02
CA LEU A 52 -10.79 -12.90 -0.21
C LEU A 52 -12.20 -12.34 -0.51
N ILE A 53 -12.97 -13.04 -1.35
CA ILE A 53 -14.38 -12.69 -1.63
C ILE A 53 -15.25 -12.79 -0.38
N ASP A 54 -15.07 -13.83 0.43
CA ASP A 54 -15.83 -13.97 1.68
C ASP A 54 -15.50 -12.86 2.67
N VAL A 55 -14.22 -12.49 2.79
CA VAL A 55 -13.82 -11.30 3.57
C VAL A 55 -14.45 -10.02 3.01
N CYS A 56 -14.48 -9.85 1.69
CA CYS A 56 -15.15 -8.72 1.06
C CYS A 56 -16.65 -8.65 1.40
N LYS A 57 -17.35 -9.79 1.44
CA LYS A 57 -18.77 -9.85 1.81
C LYS A 57 -19.02 -9.50 3.28
N GLU A 58 -18.15 -9.95 4.16
CA GLU A 58 -18.28 -9.71 5.59
C GLU A 58 -17.87 -8.30 5.99
N LEU A 59 -16.68 -7.85 5.54
CA LEU A 59 -16.11 -6.55 5.88
C LEU A 59 -16.72 -5.41 5.07
N MET A 60 -17.08 -5.67 3.80
CA MET A 60 -17.46 -4.62 2.84
C MET A 60 -16.41 -3.49 2.80
N PRO A 61 -15.13 -3.77 2.50
CA PRO A 61 -14.08 -2.75 2.48
C PRO A 61 -14.40 -1.70 1.41
N ASP A 62 -13.81 -0.51 1.52
CA ASP A 62 -13.95 0.53 0.49
C ASP A 62 -13.12 0.20 -0.75
N GLU A 63 -12.00 -0.47 -0.54
CA GLU A 63 -11.09 -0.95 -1.58
C GLU A 63 -10.56 -2.34 -1.28
N VAL A 64 -10.30 -3.13 -2.31
CA VAL A 64 -9.63 -4.43 -2.20
C VAL A 64 -8.54 -4.57 -3.25
N ILE A 65 -7.36 -5.02 -2.84
CA ILE A 65 -6.27 -5.35 -3.77
C ILE A 65 -6.60 -6.67 -4.46
N ALA A 66 -6.69 -6.62 -5.80
CA ALA A 66 -6.87 -7.82 -6.61
C ALA A 66 -5.70 -8.79 -6.42
N PRO A 67 -5.93 -10.12 -6.45
CA PRO A 67 -4.86 -11.10 -6.33
C PRO A 67 -3.76 -10.87 -7.37
N ASP A 68 -2.52 -10.71 -6.90
CA ASP A 68 -1.34 -10.54 -7.74
C ASP A 68 -0.31 -11.65 -7.49
N VAL A 69 0.59 -11.85 -8.44
CA VAL A 69 1.69 -12.81 -8.35
C VAL A 69 3.00 -12.06 -8.51
N LEU A 70 3.83 -12.11 -7.47
CA LEU A 70 5.10 -11.38 -7.44
C LEU A 70 5.92 -11.66 -8.70
N PHE A 71 6.28 -10.58 -9.39
CA PHE A 71 7.10 -10.56 -10.61
C PHE A 71 6.46 -11.22 -11.84
N ASP A 72 5.20 -11.67 -11.78
CA ASP A 72 4.51 -12.27 -12.95
C ASP A 72 3.38 -11.34 -13.44
N LYS A 73 3.69 -10.61 -14.51
CA LYS A 73 2.73 -9.72 -15.18
C LYS A 73 1.49 -10.46 -15.70
N ASN A 74 1.71 -11.59 -16.36
CA ASN A 74 0.62 -12.26 -17.07
C ASN A 74 -0.36 -12.92 -16.11
N GLU A 75 0.17 -13.57 -15.09
CA GLU A 75 -0.65 -14.20 -14.06
C GLU A 75 -1.36 -13.16 -13.21
N THR A 76 -0.71 -12.05 -12.86
CA THR A 76 -1.33 -10.93 -12.15
C THR A 76 -2.51 -10.34 -12.94
N ILE A 77 -2.33 -10.08 -14.23
CA ILE A 77 -3.41 -9.56 -15.08
C ILE A 77 -4.56 -10.58 -15.17
N ALA A 78 -4.25 -11.85 -15.40
CA ALA A 78 -5.27 -12.90 -15.49
C ALA A 78 -6.06 -13.04 -14.19
N ASN A 79 -5.39 -13.00 -13.04
CA ASN A 79 -6.03 -13.05 -11.73
C ASN A 79 -6.90 -11.82 -11.46
N ALA A 80 -6.45 -10.62 -11.83
CA ALA A 80 -7.23 -9.40 -11.68
C ALA A 80 -8.53 -9.45 -12.50
N VAL A 81 -8.48 -9.94 -13.75
CA VAL A 81 -9.66 -10.12 -14.60
C VAL A 81 -10.62 -11.16 -14.00
N LYS A 82 -10.10 -12.30 -13.55
CA LYS A 82 -10.89 -13.36 -12.92
C LYS A 82 -11.56 -12.86 -11.64
N PHE A 83 -10.81 -12.13 -10.81
CA PHE A 83 -11.32 -11.53 -9.60
C PHE A 83 -12.44 -10.51 -9.88
N LYS A 84 -12.27 -9.65 -10.90
CA LYS A 84 -13.33 -8.71 -11.34
C LYS A 84 -14.61 -9.43 -11.72
N ILE A 85 -14.52 -10.51 -12.54
CA ILE A 85 -15.68 -11.32 -12.92
C ILE A 85 -16.37 -11.90 -11.68
N ARG A 86 -15.58 -12.38 -10.72
CA ARG A 86 -16.13 -12.91 -9.45
C ARG A 86 -16.83 -11.83 -8.64
N MET A 87 -16.21 -10.64 -8.50
CA MET A 87 -16.81 -9.48 -7.84
C MET A 87 -18.13 -9.07 -8.46
N ASP A 88 -18.25 -9.14 -9.80
CA ASP A 88 -19.50 -8.86 -10.53
C ASP A 88 -20.58 -9.87 -10.21
N ASN A 89 -20.24 -11.16 -10.28
CA ASN A 89 -21.17 -12.25 -9.99
C ASN A 89 -21.72 -12.17 -8.55
N GLU A 90 -20.91 -11.71 -7.60
CA GLU A 90 -21.27 -11.52 -6.21
C GLU A 90 -21.92 -10.13 -5.93
N LYS A 91 -22.06 -9.28 -6.95
CA LYS A 91 -22.60 -7.90 -6.86
C LYS A 91 -21.84 -7.01 -5.88
N LEU A 92 -20.53 -7.15 -5.86
CA LEU A 92 -19.62 -6.39 -5.01
C LEU A 92 -18.94 -5.23 -5.76
N SER A 93 -18.81 -5.32 -7.09
CA SER A 93 -18.06 -4.36 -7.91
C SER A 93 -18.59 -2.93 -7.87
N ASP A 94 -19.89 -2.74 -7.61
CA ASP A 94 -20.49 -1.42 -7.47
C ASP A 94 -20.30 -0.81 -6.08
N LYS A 95 -19.80 -1.60 -5.13
CA LYS A 95 -19.68 -1.24 -3.71
C LYS A 95 -18.24 -1.14 -3.22
N ILE A 96 -17.35 -1.90 -3.85
CA ILE A 96 -15.96 -2.05 -3.43
C ILE A 96 -15.07 -1.71 -4.63
N ASN A 97 -14.20 -0.73 -4.48
CA ASN A 97 -13.24 -0.36 -5.51
C ASN A 97 -12.15 -1.43 -5.65
N ILE A 98 -11.81 -1.80 -6.89
CA ILE A 98 -10.70 -2.69 -7.14
C ILE A 98 -9.41 -1.89 -7.28
N PHE A 99 -8.41 -2.32 -6.52
CA PHE A 99 -7.06 -1.81 -6.48
C PHE A 99 -6.15 -2.84 -7.18
N PHE A 100 -5.33 -2.40 -8.12
CA PHE A 100 -4.44 -3.25 -8.90
C PHE A 100 -2.98 -2.96 -8.56
N CYS A 101 -2.19 -4.01 -8.30
CA CYS A 101 -0.76 -3.92 -8.05
C CYS A 101 0.00 -4.47 -9.26
N PRO A 102 0.55 -3.62 -10.16
CA PRO A 102 1.33 -4.06 -11.30
C PRO A 102 2.54 -4.90 -10.88
N GLN A 103 2.75 -6.02 -11.58
CA GLN A 103 3.86 -6.94 -11.38
C GLN A 103 4.65 -7.11 -12.68
N GLY A 104 5.94 -7.45 -12.57
CA GLY A 104 6.80 -7.71 -13.73
C GLY A 104 8.22 -8.03 -13.29
N LYS A 105 8.93 -8.88 -14.07
CA LYS A 105 10.34 -9.18 -13.84
C LYS A 105 11.28 -8.06 -14.27
N THR A 106 10.86 -7.33 -15.30
CA THR A 106 11.62 -6.25 -15.90
C THR A 106 10.82 -4.96 -15.87
N LYS A 107 11.50 -3.83 -16.04
CA LYS A 107 10.86 -2.52 -16.19
C LYS A 107 9.79 -2.53 -17.29
N GLN A 108 10.09 -3.16 -18.43
CA GLN A 108 9.15 -3.26 -19.55
C GLN A 108 7.90 -4.07 -19.17
N ASP A 109 8.05 -5.23 -18.50
CA ASP A 109 6.93 -6.03 -18.06
C ASP A 109 6.05 -5.28 -17.05
N TRP A 110 6.68 -4.60 -16.09
CA TRP A 110 5.97 -3.82 -15.10
C TRP A 110 5.18 -2.67 -15.75
N LEU A 111 5.81 -1.95 -16.70
CA LEU A 111 5.16 -0.86 -17.44
C LEU A 111 3.96 -1.37 -18.24
N LEU A 112 4.09 -2.52 -18.93
CA LEU A 112 2.97 -3.12 -19.65
C LEU A 112 1.80 -3.50 -18.71
N ALA A 113 2.09 -4.01 -17.49
CA ALA A 113 1.06 -4.26 -16.49
C ALA A 113 0.42 -2.95 -15.99
N TYR A 114 1.24 -1.93 -15.76
CA TYR A 114 0.79 -0.60 -15.33
C TYR A 114 -0.16 0.04 -16.36
N GLU A 115 0.26 0.11 -17.63
CA GLU A 115 -0.54 0.67 -18.72
C GLU A 115 -1.82 -0.12 -18.92
N TRP A 116 -1.75 -1.47 -18.87
CA TRP A 116 -2.95 -2.30 -18.88
C TRP A 116 -3.91 -1.90 -17.73
N GLY A 117 -3.39 -1.69 -16.53
CA GLY A 117 -4.20 -1.24 -15.38
C GLY A 117 -4.82 0.16 -15.57
N LEU A 118 -4.12 1.06 -16.29
CA LEU A 118 -4.69 2.36 -16.65
C LEU A 118 -5.88 2.24 -17.59
N ASP A 119 -5.83 1.30 -18.54
CA ASP A 119 -6.89 1.08 -19.55
C ASP A 119 -8.16 0.42 -18.98
N GLN A 120 -8.11 -0.12 -17.76
CA GLN A 120 -9.27 -0.77 -17.14
C GLN A 120 -10.10 0.21 -16.32
N ASP A 121 -11.27 0.63 -16.79
CA ASP A 121 -12.15 1.57 -16.07
C ASP A 121 -12.58 1.09 -14.67
N TRP A 122 -12.59 -0.22 -14.45
CA TRP A 122 -12.98 -0.83 -13.18
C TRP A 122 -11.85 -0.84 -12.14
N ILE A 123 -10.58 -0.60 -12.54
CA ILE A 123 -9.46 -0.38 -11.62
C ILE A 123 -9.46 1.08 -11.18
N LYS A 124 -9.59 1.31 -9.88
CA LYS A 124 -9.70 2.66 -9.31
C LYS A 124 -8.41 3.18 -8.68
N VAL A 125 -7.50 2.29 -8.34
CA VAL A 125 -6.22 2.61 -7.68
C VAL A 125 -5.13 1.72 -8.22
N ILE A 126 -3.93 2.27 -8.37
CA ILE A 126 -2.72 1.53 -8.75
C ILE A 126 -1.76 1.47 -7.57
N GLY A 127 -1.15 0.31 -7.33
CA GLY A 127 -0.15 0.08 -6.29
C GLY A 127 1.28 0.28 -6.76
N PHE A 128 2.04 1.07 -6.04
CA PHE A 128 3.50 1.12 -6.15
C PHE A 128 4.11 0.23 -5.08
N SER A 129 4.30 -1.04 -5.41
CA SER A 129 4.84 -2.04 -4.48
C SER A 129 6.29 -1.74 -4.12
N LYS A 130 6.62 -1.88 -2.82
CA LYS A 130 8.01 -1.85 -2.35
C LYS A 130 8.85 -3.06 -2.81
N ILE A 131 8.22 -4.05 -3.42
CA ILE A 131 8.88 -5.26 -3.94
C ILE A 131 8.96 -5.21 -5.46
N ALA A 132 7.82 -5.01 -6.14
CA ALA A 132 7.74 -5.10 -7.60
C ALA A 132 8.43 -3.94 -8.32
N VAL A 133 8.28 -2.70 -7.82
CA VAL A 133 8.91 -1.53 -8.46
C VAL A 133 10.43 -1.58 -8.36
N PRO A 134 11.05 -1.79 -7.17
CA PRO A 134 12.51 -1.88 -7.09
C PRO A 134 13.10 -3.05 -7.87
N ASN A 135 12.43 -4.20 -7.86
CA ASN A 135 12.87 -5.32 -8.69
C ASN A 135 12.88 -4.96 -10.18
N ALA A 136 11.85 -4.27 -10.66
CA ALA A 136 11.72 -3.91 -12.07
C ALA A 136 12.68 -2.80 -12.51
N TRP A 137 12.99 -1.84 -11.63
CA TRP A 137 13.82 -0.67 -11.94
C TRP A 137 15.30 -0.84 -11.62
N LEU A 138 15.62 -1.50 -10.48
CA LEU A 138 16.99 -1.60 -9.95
C LEU A 138 17.45 -3.05 -9.72
N ASP A 139 16.67 -4.05 -10.13
CA ASP A 139 16.94 -5.48 -9.91
C ASP A 139 17.24 -5.81 -8.44
N THR A 140 16.55 -5.14 -7.51
CA THR A 140 16.68 -5.35 -6.06
C THR A 140 15.40 -4.93 -5.35
N PHE A 141 15.12 -5.54 -4.18
CA PHE A 141 13.99 -5.16 -3.31
C PHE A 141 14.31 -5.39 -1.82
N GLU A 142 15.60 -5.57 -1.49
CA GLU A 142 16.05 -5.87 -0.11
C GLU A 142 16.63 -4.64 0.60
N ASP A 143 16.94 -3.59 -0.14
CA ASP A 143 17.55 -2.36 0.38
C ASP A 143 16.52 -1.23 0.40
N ASP A 144 16.12 -0.79 1.61
CA ASP A 144 15.10 0.25 1.79
C ASP A 144 15.44 1.58 1.08
N GLN A 145 16.74 1.94 1.01
CA GLN A 145 17.16 3.13 0.26
C GLN A 145 16.93 2.97 -1.22
N LYS A 146 17.28 1.82 -1.77
CA LYS A 146 17.05 1.53 -3.19
C LYS A 146 15.57 1.37 -3.50
N ILE A 147 14.75 0.93 -2.54
CA ILE A 147 13.28 0.92 -2.68
C ILE A 147 12.77 2.32 -2.94
N MET A 148 13.17 3.30 -2.13
CA MET A 148 12.79 4.70 -2.32
C MET A 148 13.29 5.25 -3.66
N GLU A 149 14.58 5.07 -3.98
CA GLU A 149 15.18 5.51 -5.24
C GLU A 149 14.44 4.94 -6.45
N ALA A 150 14.17 3.64 -6.47
CA ALA A 150 13.43 3.00 -7.55
C ALA A 150 12.02 3.56 -7.73
N ARG A 151 11.31 3.83 -6.63
CA ARG A 151 9.96 4.41 -6.70
C ARG A 151 10.00 5.86 -7.17
N HIS A 152 11.00 6.66 -6.78
CA HIS A 152 11.21 8.00 -7.30
C HIS A 152 11.51 7.98 -8.80
N GLU A 153 12.43 7.11 -9.27
CA GLU A 153 12.71 6.96 -10.70
C GLU A 153 11.47 6.50 -11.51
N CYS A 154 10.70 5.57 -10.95
CA CYS A 154 9.45 5.13 -11.55
C CYS A 154 8.44 6.28 -11.66
N TYR A 155 8.27 7.03 -10.58
CA TYR A 155 7.39 8.19 -10.53
C TYR A 155 7.78 9.25 -11.57
N ASP A 156 9.06 9.63 -11.63
CA ASP A 156 9.55 10.63 -12.60
C ASP A 156 9.32 10.16 -14.04
N TYR A 157 9.63 8.89 -14.32
CA TYR A 157 9.37 8.29 -15.63
C TYR A 157 7.90 8.39 -16.06
N LEU A 158 6.98 8.08 -15.13
CA LEU A 158 5.55 8.14 -15.42
C LEU A 158 5.02 9.57 -15.52
N LYS A 159 5.51 10.48 -14.67
CA LYS A 159 5.18 11.91 -14.69
C LYS A 159 5.58 12.56 -16.00
N GLU A 160 6.83 12.37 -16.46
CA GLU A 160 7.33 12.91 -17.73
C GLU A 160 6.51 12.45 -18.95
N ARG A 161 5.87 11.28 -18.86
CA ARG A 161 5.06 10.70 -19.95
C ARG A 161 3.56 10.89 -19.80
N ASN A 162 3.13 11.68 -18.81
CA ASN A 162 1.71 11.90 -18.47
C ASN A 162 0.94 10.59 -18.21
N LEU A 163 1.60 9.61 -17.62
CA LEU A 163 1.02 8.31 -17.27
C LEU A 163 0.43 8.26 -15.85
N LEU A 164 0.59 9.29 -15.03
CA LEU A 164 -0.04 9.40 -13.70
C LEU A 164 -1.52 9.79 -13.85
N GLN A 165 -2.36 8.81 -14.26
CA GLN A 165 -3.76 9.05 -14.63
C GLN A 165 -4.77 8.50 -13.62
N LYS A 166 -4.34 7.61 -12.72
CA LYS A 166 -5.15 7.06 -11.63
C LYS A 166 -4.50 7.30 -10.28
N PRO A 167 -5.28 7.33 -9.19
CA PRO A 167 -4.74 7.40 -7.84
C PRO A 167 -3.73 6.30 -7.58
N ILE A 168 -2.59 6.66 -7.01
CA ILE A 168 -1.49 5.76 -6.67
C ILE A 168 -1.38 5.64 -5.15
N HIS A 169 -1.18 4.43 -4.69
CA HIS A 169 -0.86 4.11 -3.31
C HIS A 169 0.52 3.43 -3.24
N CYS A 170 1.43 3.99 -2.45
CA CYS A 170 2.73 3.38 -2.20
C CYS A 170 2.58 2.28 -1.15
N LEU A 171 2.63 1.01 -1.61
CA LEU A 171 2.52 -0.18 -0.77
C LEU A 171 3.81 -0.41 0.01
N GLY A 172 3.74 -0.27 1.32
CA GLY A 172 4.85 -0.48 2.24
C GLY A 172 5.92 0.61 2.12
N GLN A 173 5.87 1.62 2.98
CA GLN A 173 6.90 2.66 3.04
C GLN A 173 7.99 2.25 4.04
N GLY A 174 9.25 2.23 3.59
CA GLY A 174 10.42 1.96 4.42
C GLY A 174 11.22 3.20 4.80
N ASP A 175 11.13 4.28 4.00
CA ASP A 175 11.78 5.55 4.29
C ASP A 175 10.76 6.60 4.76
N PRO A 176 10.97 7.21 5.95
CA PRO A 176 10.00 8.17 6.48
C PRO A 176 9.84 9.43 5.63
N THR A 177 10.82 9.78 4.80
CA THR A 177 10.82 11.01 3.99
C THR A 177 10.37 10.79 2.54
N GLU A 178 10.22 9.54 2.11
CA GLU A 178 9.91 9.18 0.73
C GLU A 178 8.72 9.97 0.16
N PHE A 179 7.63 10.06 0.92
CA PHE A 179 6.38 10.62 0.40
C PHE A 179 6.46 12.13 0.12
N SER A 180 7.36 12.86 0.78
CA SER A 180 7.55 14.30 0.55
C SER A 180 8.13 14.65 -0.83
N TYR A 181 8.68 13.66 -1.54
CA TYR A 181 9.20 13.82 -2.90
C TYR A 181 8.09 14.04 -3.94
N TYR A 182 6.92 13.47 -3.72
CA TYR A 182 5.86 13.46 -4.72
C TYR A 182 5.11 14.78 -4.78
N ASP A 183 4.98 15.33 -5.98
CA ASP A 183 4.32 16.61 -6.24
C ASP A 183 3.16 16.51 -7.25
N HIS A 184 2.59 15.31 -7.41
CA HIS A 184 1.48 15.06 -8.33
C HIS A 184 0.21 14.62 -7.58
N PRO A 185 -1.00 15.16 -7.94
CA PRO A 185 -2.25 14.89 -7.21
C PRO A 185 -2.67 13.41 -7.23
N MET A 186 -2.16 12.61 -8.16
CA MET A 186 -2.43 11.17 -8.20
C MET A 186 -1.65 10.39 -7.14
N MET A 187 -0.59 10.93 -6.53
CA MET A 187 0.09 10.29 -5.39
C MET A 187 -0.75 10.45 -4.14
N ARG A 188 -1.59 9.44 -3.86
CA ARG A 188 -2.71 9.55 -2.93
C ARG A 188 -2.39 9.20 -1.48
N SER A 189 -1.64 8.13 -1.27
CA SER A 189 -1.49 7.53 0.07
C SER A 189 -0.35 6.51 0.13
N THR A 190 0.02 6.14 1.36
CA THR A 190 0.96 5.07 1.66
C THR A 190 0.52 4.34 2.93
N ASP A 191 1.00 3.12 3.12
CA ASP A 191 0.95 2.37 4.37
C ASP A 191 2.36 2.10 4.88
N SER A 192 2.51 1.88 6.18
CA SER A 192 3.78 1.49 6.76
C SER A 192 3.63 0.90 8.16
N VAL A 193 4.36 -0.17 8.43
CA VAL A 193 4.60 -0.69 9.79
C VAL A 193 5.80 0.00 10.45
N PHE A 194 6.57 0.76 9.68
CA PHE A 194 7.84 1.32 10.11
C PHE A 194 7.77 2.23 11.34
N PRO A 195 6.71 3.05 11.58
CA PRO A 195 6.56 3.79 12.82
C PRO A 195 6.60 2.93 14.08
N VAL A 196 6.00 1.75 14.01
CA VAL A 196 5.96 0.78 15.11
C VAL A 196 7.31 0.10 15.29
N LEU A 197 7.93 -0.32 14.19
CA LEU A 197 9.25 -0.95 14.20
C LEU A 197 10.32 -0.01 14.76
N ALA A 198 10.36 1.24 14.29
CA ALA A 198 11.29 2.24 14.80
C ALA A 198 11.09 2.49 16.30
N ALA A 199 9.85 2.62 16.75
CA ALA A 199 9.54 2.80 18.17
C ALA A 199 9.96 1.59 19.03
N SER A 200 9.85 0.36 18.50
CA SER A 200 10.31 -0.86 19.20
C SER A 200 11.84 -0.93 19.37
N HIS A 201 12.57 -0.18 18.56
CA HIS A 201 14.02 -0.01 18.66
C HIS A 201 14.41 1.32 19.30
N ASP A 202 13.50 1.96 20.02
CA ASP A 202 13.71 3.21 20.72
C ASP A 202 14.02 4.42 19.81
N GLN A 203 13.65 4.36 18.52
CA GLN A 203 13.96 5.36 17.50
C GLN A 203 12.80 6.32 17.23
N LEU A 204 13.15 7.59 16.99
CA LEU A 204 12.27 8.65 16.54
C LEU A 204 12.69 9.13 15.15
N PHE A 205 11.78 9.18 14.18
CA PHE A 205 12.08 9.63 12.82
C PHE A 205 12.63 11.06 12.76
N GLU A 206 12.26 11.93 13.68
CA GLU A 206 12.80 13.29 13.73
C GLU A 206 14.31 13.32 13.92
N ASN A 207 14.86 12.35 14.68
CA ASN A 207 16.29 12.30 15.03
C ASN A 207 17.05 11.18 14.28
N ASP A 208 16.35 10.09 13.99
CA ASP A 208 16.95 8.81 13.58
C ASP A 208 16.50 8.34 12.20
N HIS A 209 15.85 9.20 11.39
CA HIS A 209 15.28 8.81 10.09
C HIS A 209 16.33 8.29 9.10
N GLU A 210 17.60 8.67 9.24
CA GLU A 210 18.70 8.16 8.43
C GLU A 210 19.14 6.76 8.85
N THR A 211 18.80 6.33 10.08
CA THR A 211 19.17 5.02 10.62
C THR A 211 18.06 4.03 10.34
N ARG A 212 18.23 3.25 9.27
CA ARG A 212 17.20 2.30 8.83
C ARG A 212 17.33 0.98 9.54
N ILE A 213 16.19 0.49 10.03
CA ILE A 213 16.08 -0.84 10.61
C ILE A 213 15.39 -1.74 9.57
N PRO A 214 16.05 -2.81 9.09
CA PRO A 214 15.40 -3.76 8.19
C PRO A 214 14.13 -4.32 8.81
N THR A 215 13.04 -4.35 8.05
CA THR A 215 11.79 -4.99 8.50
C THR A 215 11.99 -6.50 8.52
N PRO A 216 11.88 -7.20 9.67
CA PRO A 216 11.94 -8.65 9.71
C PRO A 216 10.81 -9.27 8.89
N HIS A 217 11.07 -10.37 8.18
CA HIS A 217 10.05 -11.06 7.37
C HIS A 217 8.84 -11.55 8.16
N ASN A 218 9.01 -11.81 9.46
CA ASN A 218 7.99 -12.32 10.36
C ASN A 218 7.63 -11.33 11.48
N TYR A 219 7.76 -10.03 11.23
CA TYR A 219 7.55 -8.99 12.24
C TYR A 219 6.16 -9.05 12.91
N LEU A 220 5.12 -9.48 12.17
CA LEU A 220 3.76 -9.61 12.72
C LEU A 220 3.63 -10.71 13.76
N GLU A 221 4.52 -11.72 13.72
CA GLU A 221 4.51 -12.87 14.63
C GLU A 221 5.47 -12.71 15.81
N THR A 222 6.52 -11.92 15.63
CA THR A 222 7.67 -11.86 16.55
C THR A 222 7.67 -10.63 17.44
N TYR A 223 6.89 -9.58 17.12
CA TYR A 223 6.87 -8.35 17.91
C TYR A 223 5.92 -8.41 19.09
N ASP A 224 6.49 -8.28 20.30
CA ASP A 224 5.72 -8.04 21.51
C ASP A 224 5.34 -6.56 21.62
N MET A 225 4.15 -6.23 21.16
CA MET A 225 3.62 -4.86 21.20
C MET A 225 3.46 -4.31 22.61
N SER A 226 3.46 -5.14 23.65
CA SER A 226 3.35 -4.69 25.04
C SER A 226 4.59 -3.92 25.51
N GLN A 227 5.71 -4.08 24.82
CA GLN A 227 6.98 -3.42 25.12
C GLN A 227 7.22 -2.17 24.26
N VAL A 228 6.32 -1.86 23.32
CA VAL A 228 6.48 -0.72 22.41
C VAL A 228 5.97 0.55 23.08
N ASP A 229 6.81 1.60 23.12
CA ASP A 229 6.40 2.93 23.57
C ASP A 229 5.45 3.59 22.56
N MET A 230 4.17 3.58 22.88
CA MET A 230 3.14 4.15 22.02
C MET A 230 3.30 5.65 21.79
N SER A 231 3.95 6.38 22.69
CA SER A 231 4.22 7.81 22.48
C SER A 231 5.21 8.03 21.32
N LYS A 232 6.18 7.13 21.15
CA LYS A 232 7.11 7.14 20.01
C LYS A 232 6.43 6.72 18.73
N VAL A 233 5.51 5.75 18.78
CA VAL A 233 4.69 5.39 17.61
C VAL A 233 3.89 6.61 17.14
N GLU A 234 3.22 7.33 18.05
CA GLU A 234 2.46 8.53 17.71
C GLU A 234 3.34 9.65 17.14
N ALA A 235 4.54 9.86 17.69
CA ALA A 235 5.51 10.81 17.17
C ALA A 235 5.96 10.45 15.75
N ASN A 236 6.30 9.17 15.52
CA ASN A 236 6.71 8.67 14.20
C ASN A 236 5.57 8.75 13.16
N VAL A 237 4.33 8.43 13.55
CA VAL A 237 3.16 8.61 12.68
C VAL A 237 2.93 10.08 12.35
N THR A 238 3.12 10.97 13.34
CA THR A 238 2.98 12.42 13.13
C THR A 238 4.03 12.94 12.16
N PHE A 239 5.26 12.46 12.26
CA PHE A 239 6.32 12.77 11.30
C PHE A 239 5.91 12.37 9.87
N LEU A 240 5.44 11.13 9.66
CA LEU A 240 4.97 10.68 8.33
C LEU A 240 3.81 11.53 7.79
N ARG A 241 2.86 11.91 8.64
CA ARG A 241 1.76 12.80 8.25
C ARG A 241 2.27 14.16 7.79
N ASN A 242 3.30 14.69 8.45
CA ASN A 242 3.93 15.95 8.03
C ASN A 242 4.61 15.83 6.66
N GLN A 243 5.25 14.68 6.35
CA GLN A 243 5.80 14.44 5.00
C GLN A 243 4.69 14.40 3.93
N CYS A 244 3.55 13.77 4.24
CA CYS A 244 2.40 13.79 3.34
C CYS A 244 1.83 15.22 3.14
N ASN A 245 1.85 16.07 4.17
CA ASN A 245 1.45 17.46 4.07
C ASN A 245 2.41 18.27 3.19
N ILE A 246 3.72 18.00 3.25
CA ILE A 246 4.71 18.60 2.35
C ILE A 246 4.42 18.25 0.89
N ALA A 247 4.16 16.97 0.60
CA ALA A 247 3.75 16.52 -0.74
C ALA A 247 2.50 17.25 -1.22
N TRP A 248 1.48 17.39 -0.35
CA TRP A 248 0.25 18.13 -0.69
C TRP A 248 0.50 19.62 -0.99
N LEU A 249 1.40 20.27 -0.26
CA LEU A 249 1.80 21.66 -0.52
C LEU A 249 2.53 21.79 -1.84
N ASN A 250 3.40 20.84 -2.18
CA ASN A 250 4.11 20.80 -3.46
C ASN A 250 3.14 20.71 -4.64
N VAL A 251 2.13 19.82 -4.54
CA VAL A 251 1.06 19.70 -5.56
C VAL A 251 0.34 21.03 -5.77
N ASN A 252 -0.09 21.67 -4.69
CA ASN A 252 -0.86 22.92 -4.78
C ASN A 252 -0.02 24.09 -5.25
N SER A 253 1.27 24.11 -4.97
CA SER A 253 2.21 25.14 -5.46
C SER A 253 2.46 25.02 -6.97
N SER A 254 2.46 23.78 -7.49
CA SER A 254 2.66 23.51 -8.92
C SER A 254 1.44 23.87 -9.78
N THR A 255 0.27 24.03 -9.17
CA THR A 255 -0.99 24.36 -9.86
C THR A 255 -1.31 25.85 -9.87
N ILE A 256 -0.48 26.72 -9.25
CA ILE A 256 -0.65 28.17 -9.30
C ILE A 256 0.07 28.68 -10.58
N PRO A 257 -0.64 29.09 -11.64
CA PRO A 257 0.01 29.74 -12.78
C PRO A 257 0.55 31.09 -12.30
N PHE A 258 1.82 31.35 -12.59
CA PHE A 258 2.41 32.69 -12.46
C PHE A 258 1.83 33.63 -13.50
#